data_693d235e3f2e4169859ab2903e15d238
#
_entry.id   693d235e3f2e4169859ab2903e15d238
#
_cell.length_a   1.000
_cell.length_b   1.000
_cell.length_c   1.000
_cell.angle_alpha   90.00
_cell.angle_beta   90.00
_cell.angle_gamma   90.00
#
_symmetry.space_group_name_H-M   'P 1'
#
loop_
_entity.id
_entity.type
_entity.pdbx_description
1 polymer ?
#
loop_
_entity_poly.entity_id
_entity_poly.type
_entity_poly.pdbx_seq_one_letter_code
_entity_poly.pdbx_strand_id
1 'polypeptide(L)'
;MKLEKSVTDAFKNKQAKLFREYLAPEFSAIDVEGVKDADAEIADMEKTDLSNYSFADMKVALLSPKMAVATYKVTTQSTSSGRDTSGTYYAATLWNKRGAKWLAVLHTLVKAQ
;
A
#
# COMPACT_ATOMS: atom_id res chain seq x y z
N MET A 1 3.51 11.72 2.62
CA MET A 1 2.05 11.86 2.54
C MET A 1 1.40 11.07 3.68
N LYS A 2 0.48 11.70 4.38
CA LYS A 2 -0.11 11.10 5.58
C LYS A 2 -0.91 9.84 5.29
N LEU A 3 -1.62 9.78 4.15
CA LEU A 3 -2.42 8.61 3.80
C LEU A 3 -1.56 7.37 3.56
N GLU A 4 -0.41 7.52 2.88
CA GLU A 4 0.50 6.39 2.65
C GLU A 4 1.03 5.86 3.98
N LYS A 5 1.41 6.75 4.89
CA LYS A 5 1.88 6.35 6.21
C LYS A 5 0.76 5.65 6.99
N SER A 6 -0.44 6.22 7.00
CA SER A 6 -1.57 5.67 7.75
C SER A 6 -1.97 4.28 7.26
N VAL A 7 -2.06 4.08 5.94
CA VAL A 7 -2.43 2.77 5.40
C VAL A 7 -1.31 1.75 5.62
N THR A 8 -0.05 2.16 5.53
CA THR A 8 1.08 1.27 5.78
C THR A 8 1.18 0.90 7.25
N ASP A 9 0.92 1.84 8.16
CA ASP A 9 0.87 1.54 9.60
C ASP A 9 -0.28 0.57 9.93
N ALA A 10 -1.44 0.71 9.30
CA ALA A 10 -2.55 -0.23 9.48
C ALA A 10 -2.15 -1.63 9.01
N PHE A 11 -1.43 -1.75 7.89
CA PHE A 11 -0.89 -3.01 7.41
C PHE A 11 0.13 -3.59 8.40
N LYS A 12 1.09 -2.77 8.83
CA LYS A 12 2.13 -3.18 9.78
C LYS A 12 1.55 -3.71 11.08
N ASN A 13 0.52 -3.05 11.59
CA ASN A 13 -0.12 -3.40 12.86
C ASN A 13 -1.23 -4.43 12.71
N LYS A 14 -1.44 -4.95 11.51
CA LYS A 14 -2.44 -5.98 11.18
C LYS A 14 -3.85 -5.57 11.60
N GLN A 15 -4.17 -4.30 11.39
CA GLN A 15 -5.47 -3.73 11.71
C GLN A 15 -6.38 -3.87 10.49
N ALA A 16 -6.92 -5.06 10.27
CA ALA A 16 -7.66 -5.42 9.06
C ALA A 16 -8.83 -4.48 8.78
N LYS A 17 -9.63 -4.16 9.79
CA LYS A 17 -10.78 -3.27 9.63
C LYS A 17 -10.34 -1.87 9.20
N LEU A 18 -9.34 -1.30 9.86
CA LEU A 18 -8.81 0.02 9.55
C LEU A 18 -8.17 0.03 8.16
N PHE A 19 -7.39 -0.99 7.84
CA PHE A 19 -6.76 -1.12 6.53
C PHE A 19 -7.81 -1.13 5.43
N ARG A 20 -8.88 -1.91 5.59
CA ARG A 20 -9.98 -1.98 4.61
C ARG A 20 -10.66 -0.62 4.43
N GLU A 21 -10.76 0.19 5.46
CA GLU A 21 -11.38 1.52 5.38
C GLU A 21 -10.63 2.48 4.44
N TYR A 22 -9.35 2.23 4.18
CA TYR A 22 -8.56 3.02 3.23
C TYR A 22 -8.71 2.55 1.79
N LEU A 23 -9.36 1.41 1.54
CA LEU A 23 -9.44 0.78 0.23
C LEU A 23 -10.81 1.00 -0.39
N ALA A 24 -10.83 1.33 -1.69
CA ALA A 24 -12.08 1.37 -2.46
C ALA A 24 -12.63 -0.06 -2.62
N PRO A 25 -13.94 -0.23 -2.82
CA PRO A 25 -14.52 -1.56 -3.06
C PRO A 25 -13.88 -2.29 -4.25
N GLU A 26 -13.49 -1.55 -5.29
CA GLU A 26 -12.85 -2.09 -6.48
C GLU A 26 -11.31 -2.11 -6.41
N PHE A 27 -10.75 -1.91 -5.24
CA PHE A 27 -9.30 -1.85 -5.05
C PHE A 27 -8.58 -3.03 -5.70
N SER A 28 -7.47 -2.76 -6.37
CA SER A 28 -6.54 -3.75 -6.89
C SER A 28 -5.13 -3.42 -6.48
N ALA A 29 -4.35 -4.45 -6.15
CA ALA A 29 -2.92 -4.33 -5.95
C ALA A 29 -2.20 -5.22 -6.94
N ILE A 30 -1.07 -4.76 -7.44
CA ILE A 30 -0.25 -5.50 -8.40
C ILE A 30 1.15 -5.62 -7.83
N ASP A 31 1.63 -6.84 -7.69
CA ASP A 31 3.00 -7.13 -7.28
C ASP A 31 3.53 -8.30 -8.13
N VAL A 32 4.69 -8.85 -7.75
CA VAL A 32 5.31 -9.94 -8.48
C VAL A 32 4.43 -11.20 -8.53
N GLU A 33 3.51 -11.36 -7.58
CA GLU A 33 2.61 -12.51 -7.53
C GLU A 33 1.36 -12.35 -8.39
N GLY A 34 1.10 -11.14 -8.87
CA GLY A 34 -0.04 -10.86 -9.75
C GLY A 34 -0.97 -9.79 -9.21
N VAL A 35 -2.24 -9.87 -9.59
CA VAL A 35 -3.27 -8.91 -9.23
C VAL A 35 -4.06 -9.45 -8.03
N LYS A 36 -4.21 -8.59 -7.01
CA LYS A 36 -4.90 -8.95 -5.76
C LYS A 36 -6.01 -7.95 -5.49
N ASP A 37 -7.15 -8.44 -5.03
CA ASP A 37 -8.23 -7.58 -4.51
C ASP A 37 -8.00 -7.25 -3.04
N ALA A 38 -8.94 -6.51 -2.43
CA ALA A 38 -8.81 -6.11 -1.03
C ALA A 38 -8.72 -7.32 -0.09
N ASP A 39 -9.51 -8.36 -0.35
CA ASP A 39 -9.49 -9.58 0.48
C ASP A 39 -8.14 -10.28 0.42
N ALA A 40 -7.56 -10.38 -0.79
CA ALA A 40 -6.25 -11.00 -0.97
C ALA A 40 -5.14 -10.18 -0.28
N GLU A 41 -5.21 -8.85 -0.34
CA GLU A 41 -4.26 -7.98 0.36
C GLU A 41 -4.35 -8.15 1.88
N ILE A 42 -5.55 -8.28 2.41
CA ILE A 42 -5.75 -8.50 3.85
C ILE A 42 -5.24 -9.88 4.26
N ALA A 43 -5.43 -10.90 3.42
CA ALA A 43 -4.85 -12.22 3.67
C ALA A 43 -3.32 -12.16 3.70
N ASP A 44 -2.70 -11.39 2.80
CA ASP A 44 -1.26 -11.16 2.80
C ASP A 44 -0.81 -10.43 4.07
N MET A 45 -1.57 -9.45 4.50
CA MET A 45 -1.28 -8.71 5.74
C MET A 45 -1.19 -9.67 6.93
N GLU A 46 -2.09 -10.64 7.03
CA GLU A 46 -2.09 -11.61 8.11
C GLU A 46 -0.84 -12.49 8.12
N LYS A 47 -0.25 -12.74 6.95
CA LYS A 47 0.94 -13.58 6.76
C LYS A 47 2.25 -12.81 6.80
N THR A 48 2.20 -11.48 6.81
CA THR A 48 3.37 -10.63 6.69
C THR A 48 3.66 -9.95 8.01
N ASP A 49 4.90 -10.08 8.46
CA ASP A 49 5.41 -9.37 9.62
C ASP A 49 6.30 -8.24 9.14
N LEU A 50 5.74 -7.04 9.11
CA LEU A 50 6.46 -5.82 8.76
C LEU A 50 6.96 -5.18 10.04
N SER A 51 8.26 -5.33 10.30
CA SER A 51 8.83 -4.81 11.55
C SER A 51 9.23 -3.35 11.44
N ASN A 52 9.64 -2.91 10.25
CA ASN A 52 10.03 -1.52 10.03
C ASN A 52 9.92 -1.16 8.55
N TYR A 53 9.70 0.12 8.28
CA TYR A 53 9.70 0.63 6.92
C TYR A 53 10.06 2.11 6.90
N SER A 54 10.52 2.59 5.75
CA SER A 54 10.76 4.02 5.52
C SER A 54 10.43 4.37 4.07
N PHE A 55 9.94 5.58 3.87
CA PHE A 55 9.66 6.12 2.54
C PHE A 55 10.78 7.05 2.09
N ALA A 56 11.02 7.06 0.79
CA ALA A 56 11.94 8.00 0.14
C ALA A 56 11.37 8.45 -1.21
N ASP A 57 11.78 9.62 -1.65
CA ASP A 57 11.42 10.18 -2.97
C ASP A 57 9.90 10.25 -3.20
N MET A 58 9.14 10.54 -2.15
CA MET A 58 7.69 10.65 -2.22
C MET A 58 7.28 11.82 -3.09
N LYS A 59 6.49 11.53 -4.13
CA LYS A 59 5.90 12.54 -5.01
C LYS A 59 4.40 12.30 -5.09
N VAL A 60 3.63 13.38 -5.00
CA VAL A 60 2.18 13.32 -5.12
C VAL A 60 1.77 14.25 -6.25
N ALA A 61 1.06 13.69 -7.23
CA ALA A 61 0.50 14.46 -8.34
C ALA A 61 -1.02 14.46 -8.23
N LEU A 62 -1.62 15.64 -8.18
CA LEU A 62 -3.07 15.78 -8.18
C LEU A 62 -3.53 15.80 -9.64
N LEU A 63 -4.21 14.74 -10.07
CA LEU A 63 -4.66 14.57 -11.45
C LEU A 63 -5.98 15.32 -11.70
N SER A 64 -6.77 15.48 -10.66
CA SER A 64 -8.03 16.25 -10.64
C SER A 64 -8.34 16.56 -9.18
N PRO A 65 -9.39 17.34 -8.87
CA PRO A 65 -9.75 17.60 -7.47
C PRO A 65 -10.04 16.32 -6.66
N LYS A 66 -10.30 15.20 -7.33
CA LYS A 66 -10.67 13.94 -6.67
C LYS A 66 -9.73 12.77 -6.97
N MET A 67 -8.65 13.01 -7.71
CA MET A 67 -7.71 11.95 -8.08
C MET A 67 -6.28 12.40 -7.81
N ALA A 68 -5.53 11.55 -7.13
CA ALA A 68 -4.11 11.79 -6.86
C ALA A 68 -3.33 10.50 -7.01
N VAL A 69 -2.10 10.60 -7.50
CA VAL A 69 -1.17 9.48 -7.54
C VAL A 69 0.04 9.81 -6.67
N ALA A 70 0.39 8.88 -5.80
CA ALA A 70 1.62 8.96 -5.01
C ALA A 70 2.61 7.94 -5.56
N THR A 71 3.84 8.37 -5.83
CA THR A 71 4.94 7.48 -6.21
C THR A 71 6.08 7.65 -5.21
N TYR A 72 6.72 6.54 -4.86
CA TYR A 72 7.74 6.58 -3.83
C TYR A 72 8.60 5.32 -3.86
N LYS A 73 9.70 5.37 -3.10
CA LYS A 73 10.43 4.18 -2.71
C LYS A 73 10.03 3.83 -1.28
N VAL A 74 9.90 2.56 -0.99
CA VAL A 74 9.73 2.08 0.37
C VAL A 74 10.78 1.01 0.66
N THR A 75 11.49 1.19 1.77
CA THR A 75 12.44 0.19 2.26
C THR A 75 11.81 -0.48 3.46
N THR A 76 11.80 -1.80 3.44
CA THR A 76 11.11 -2.60 4.46
C THR A 76 12.05 -3.58 5.12
N GLN A 77 11.75 -3.90 6.38
CA GLN A 77 12.25 -5.08 7.08
C GLN A 77 11.03 -5.94 7.37
N SER A 78 10.89 -7.04 6.64
CA SER A 78 9.67 -7.84 6.70
C SER A 78 9.93 -9.30 6.35
N THR A 79 9.01 -10.14 6.82
CA THR A 79 8.93 -11.55 6.41
C THR A 79 7.49 -11.84 6.01
N SER A 80 7.29 -12.71 5.04
CA SER A 80 5.97 -13.14 4.63
C SER A 80 5.96 -14.66 4.51
N SER A 81 5.10 -15.31 5.28
CA SER A 81 5.04 -16.77 5.36
C SER A 81 6.42 -17.40 5.63
N GLY A 82 7.22 -16.77 6.49
CA GLY A 82 8.55 -17.23 6.85
C GLY A 82 9.66 -16.88 5.88
N ARG A 83 9.34 -16.21 4.76
CA ARG A 83 10.34 -15.75 3.78
C ARG A 83 10.73 -14.31 4.05
N ASP A 84 12.01 -14.00 3.91
CA ASP A 84 12.51 -12.63 4.00
C ASP A 84 12.04 -11.85 2.77
N THR A 85 11.19 -10.84 3.00
CA THR A 85 10.71 -9.94 1.98
C THR A 85 11.28 -8.53 2.13
N SER A 86 12.31 -8.39 2.95
CA SER A 86 13.00 -7.12 3.16
C SER A 86 13.63 -6.60 1.88
N GLY A 87 13.73 -5.30 1.76
CA GLY A 87 14.37 -4.65 0.62
C GLY A 87 13.74 -3.31 0.31
N THR A 88 14.17 -2.77 -0.83
CA THR A 88 13.65 -1.52 -1.36
C THR A 88 12.74 -1.81 -2.54
N TYR A 89 11.60 -1.15 -2.56
CA TYR A 89 10.58 -1.31 -3.60
C TYR A 89 10.22 0.04 -4.18
N TYR A 90 9.92 0.07 -5.47
CA TYR A 90 9.24 1.21 -6.09
C TYR A 90 7.75 0.97 -5.98
N ALA A 91 7.01 2.01 -5.60
CA ALA A 91 5.58 1.88 -5.33
C ALA A 91 4.79 3.05 -5.92
N ALA A 92 3.54 2.78 -6.23
CA ALA A 92 2.58 3.81 -6.62
C ALA A 92 1.22 3.46 -6.06
N THR A 93 0.49 4.47 -5.60
CA THR A 93 -0.89 4.32 -5.16
C THR A 93 -1.74 5.39 -5.84
N LEU A 94 -2.84 4.96 -6.43
CA LEU A 94 -3.84 5.86 -6.99
C LEU A 94 -4.94 6.05 -5.96
N TRP A 95 -5.14 7.30 -5.55
CA TRP A 95 -6.13 7.69 -4.55
C TRP A 95 -7.28 8.41 -5.22
N ASN A 96 -8.51 8.09 -4.81
CA ASN A 96 -9.73 8.73 -5.30
C ASN A 96 -10.54 9.26 -4.13
N LYS A 97 -10.89 10.54 -4.18
CA LYS A 97 -11.73 11.16 -3.16
C LYS A 97 -13.19 10.83 -3.43
N ARG A 98 -13.85 10.20 -2.48
CA ARG A 98 -15.26 9.83 -2.52
C ARG A 98 -15.94 10.38 -1.27
N GLY A 99 -16.77 11.40 -1.46
CA GLY A 99 -17.30 12.15 -0.35
C GLY A 99 -16.17 12.85 0.40
N ALA A 100 -16.09 12.64 1.70
CA ALA A 100 -15.04 13.24 2.55
C ALA A 100 -13.78 12.38 2.67
N LYS A 101 -13.75 11.20 2.03
CA LYS A 101 -12.65 10.23 2.21
C LYS A 101 -11.85 10.03 0.93
N TRP A 102 -10.55 9.91 1.09
CA TRP A 102 -9.65 9.46 0.03
C TRP A 102 -9.47 7.94 0.17
N LEU A 103 -9.76 7.20 -0.90
CA LEU A 103 -9.65 5.74 -0.93
C LEU A 103 -8.62 5.31 -1.96
N ALA A 104 -7.83 4.30 -1.63
CA ALA A 104 -6.90 3.70 -2.56
C ALA A 104 -7.66 2.83 -3.56
N VAL A 105 -7.43 3.06 -4.85
CA VAL A 105 -8.06 2.32 -5.94
C VAL A 105 -7.09 1.32 -6.54
N LEU A 106 -5.81 1.69 -6.61
CA LEU A 106 -4.76 0.85 -7.19
C LEU A 106 -3.47 1.06 -6.41
N HIS A 107 -2.77 -0.02 -6.13
CA HIS A 107 -1.44 0.01 -5.54
C HIS A 107 -0.53 -0.93 -6.31
N THR A 108 0.68 -0.48 -6.63
CA THR A 108 1.68 -1.33 -7.28
C THR A 108 2.95 -1.34 -6.46
N LEU A 109 3.65 -2.47 -6.47
CA LEU A 109 4.88 -2.66 -5.71
C LEU A 109 5.84 -3.51 -6.55
N VAL A 110 7.00 -2.95 -6.87
CA VAL A 110 8.03 -3.62 -7.65
C VAL A 110 9.34 -3.56 -6.91
N LYS A 111 9.97 -4.71 -6.69
CA LYS A 111 11.25 -4.75 -5.97
C LYS A 111 12.34 -4.08 -6.80
N ALA A 112 13.08 -3.18 -6.17
CA ALA A 112 14.23 -2.53 -6.78
C ALA A 112 15.38 -3.54 -6.89
N GLN A 113 16.10 -3.44 -7.98
CA GLN A 113 17.26 -4.29 -8.22
C GLN A 113 18.56 -3.64 -7.75
#